data_a9f60690821dda015ec5a0145dea4470
#
_entry.id   a9f60690821dda015ec5a0145dea4470
#
_cell.length_a   1.000
_cell.length_b   1.000
_cell.length_c   1.000
_cell.angle_alpha   90.00
_cell.angle_beta   90.00
_cell.angle_gamma   90.00
#
_symmetry.space_group_name_H-M   'P 1'
#
loop_
_entity.id
_entity.type
_entity.pdbx_description
1 polymer ?
#
loop_
_entity_poly.entity_id
_entity_poly.type
_entity_poly.pdbx_seq_one_letter_code
_entity_poly.pdbx_strand_id
1 'polypeptide(L)'
;TTLKNGLTIQDSTGNQYVWVEVPKTGKVYPTAGLNITEFTTDEYTAIEADLHTYTNDYRESGCEDIYSSNEATGLTSAQYTELKQKMLKSVYQNGGFYVGKYETGIESGPKTSGSSSTEPTEIPVIKQNAYPYNYVTCSQAQTLASKMKSGNHTSSLMFGVQWDLVLKHLETKG
;
A
#
# COMPACT_ATOMS: atom_id res chain seq x y z
N THR A 1 2.35 -6.48 23.30
CA THR A 1 1.52 -5.88 22.24
C THR A 1 0.47 -6.90 21.85
N THR A 2 -0.79 -6.66 22.17
CA THR A 2 -1.87 -7.57 21.80
C THR A 2 -2.28 -7.29 20.35
N LEU A 3 -2.68 -8.31 19.59
CA LEU A 3 -3.27 -8.17 18.26
C LEU A 3 -4.40 -7.12 18.23
N LYS A 4 -5.07 -6.92 19.37
CA LYS A 4 -6.15 -5.94 19.54
C LYS A 4 -5.67 -4.48 19.40
N ASN A 5 -4.39 -4.19 19.65
CA ASN A 5 -3.80 -2.84 19.57
C ASN A 5 -2.96 -2.64 18.31
N GLY A 6 -3.09 -3.52 17.32
CA GLY A 6 -2.27 -3.55 16.11
C GLY A 6 -0.90 -4.19 16.36
N LEU A 7 -0.53 -5.15 15.52
CA LEU A 7 0.83 -5.71 15.52
C LEU A 7 1.76 -4.71 14.85
N THR A 8 2.72 -4.18 15.63
CA THR A 8 3.79 -3.34 15.07
C THR A 8 5.04 -4.18 14.87
N ILE A 9 5.63 -4.09 13.69
CA ILE A 9 6.93 -4.67 13.37
C ILE A 9 7.93 -3.56 13.04
N GLN A 10 9.21 -3.89 13.15
CA GLN A 10 10.31 -3.05 12.71
C GLN A 10 11.21 -3.85 11.79
N ASP A 11 11.58 -3.27 10.65
CA ASP A 11 12.56 -3.89 9.76
C ASP A 11 14.00 -3.66 10.22
N SER A 12 14.98 -4.26 9.51
CA SER A 12 16.40 -4.16 9.84
C SER A 12 16.97 -2.74 9.68
N THR A 13 16.26 -1.85 9.01
CA THR A 13 16.67 -0.44 8.80
C THR A 13 15.99 0.50 9.78
N GLY A 14 15.12 -0.01 10.64
CA GLY A 14 14.42 0.76 11.67
C GLY A 14 13.07 1.31 11.27
N ASN A 15 12.59 1.03 10.06
CA ASN A 15 11.24 1.40 9.63
C ASN A 15 10.20 0.61 10.43
N GLN A 16 9.12 1.27 10.82
CA GLN A 16 8.06 0.67 11.63
C GLN A 16 6.74 0.60 10.86
N TYR A 17 6.07 -0.55 10.98
CA TYR A 17 4.83 -0.84 10.26
C TYR A 17 3.79 -1.43 11.22
N VAL A 18 2.52 -1.21 10.89
CA VAL A 18 1.36 -1.74 11.61
C VAL A 18 0.62 -2.71 10.71
N TRP A 19 0.23 -3.86 11.24
CA TRP A 19 -0.58 -4.85 10.54
C TRP A 19 -2.04 -4.41 10.47
N VAL A 20 -2.60 -4.42 9.28
CA VAL A 20 -4.02 -4.21 8.98
C VAL A 20 -4.62 -5.56 8.61
N GLU A 21 -5.47 -6.09 9.47
CA GLU A 21 -6.12 -7.38 9.27
C GLU A 21 -7.27 -7.27 8.28
N VAL A 22 -7.33 -8.19 7.33
CA VAL A 22 -8.44 -8.39 6.39
C VAL A 22 -8.89 -9.84 6.51
N PRO A 23 -10.05 -10.13 7.16
CA PRO A 23 -10.46 -11.50 7.43
C PRO A 23 -10.67 -12.31 6.14
N LYS A 24 -10.07 -13.49 6.04
CA LYS A 24 -10.30 -14.41 4.92
C LYS A 24 -11.57 -15.23 5.15
N THR A 25 -12.71 -14.66 4.84
CA THR A 25 -14.03 -15.25 5.03
C THR A 25 -14.91 -15.09 3.77
N GLY A 26 -15.95 -15.93 3.63
CA GLY A 26 -16.91 -15.80 2.55
C GLY A 26 -17.73 -14.49 2.59
N LYS A 27 -17.74 -13.78 3.74
CA LYS A 27 -18.33 -12.45 3.84
C LYS A 27 -17.44 -11.39 3.16
N VAL A 28 -16.12 -11.55 3.23
CA VAL A 28 -15.15 -10.64 2.61
C VAL A 28 -14.95 -10.99 1.13
N TYR A 29 -14.95 -12.28 0.80
CA TYR A 29 -14.70 -12.78 -0.55
C TYR A 29 -15.87 -13.64 -1.07
N PRO A 30 -17.08 -13.03 -1.28
CA PRO A 30 -18.25 -13.77 -1.74
C PRO A 30 -18.13 -14.22 -3.20
N THR A 31 -17.45 -13.48 -4.06
CA THR A 31 -17.28 -13.74 -5.49
C THR A 31 -15.99 -14.50 -5.78
N ALA A 32 -14.86 -14.03 -5.28
CA ALA A 32 -13.56 -14.66 -5.45
C ALA A 32 -13.45 -16.02 -4.76
N GLY A 33 -14.24 -16.24 -3.69
CA GLY A 33 -14.18 -17.45 -2.88
C GLY A 33 -12.92 -17.54 -2.02
N LEU A 34 -12.67 -18.70 -1.41
CA LEU A 34 -11.60 -18.86 -0.42
C LEU A 34 -10.46 -19.78 -0.88
N ASN A 35 -10.55 -20.37 -2.07
CA ASN A 35 -9.68 -21.45 -2.52
C ASN A 35 -8.94 -21.15 -3.83
N ILE A 36 -8.61 -19.87 -4.08
CA ILE A 36 -7.83 -19.49 -5.26
C ILE A 36 -6.42 -20.09 -5.14
N THR A 37 -6.02 -20.87 -6.14
CA THR A 37 -4.69 -21.46 -6.27
C THR A 37 -3.88 -20.81 -7.38
N GLU A 38 -4.56 -20.37 -8.44
CA GLU A 38 -3.98 -19.65 -9.57
C GLU A 38 -4.53 -18.23 -9.60
N PHE A 39 -3.66 -17.26 -9.75
CA PHE A 39 -4.02 -15.84 -9.73
C PHE A 39 -3.92 -15.28 -11.14
N THR A 40 -5.04 -15.33 -11.85
CA THR A 40 -5.22 -14.70 -13.17
C THR A 40 -5.78 -13.28 -13.02
N THR A 41 -5.94 -12.57 -14.12
CA THR A 41 -6.55 -11.25 -14.14
C THR A 41 -7.97 -11.27 -13.57
N ASP A 42 -8.75 -12.33 -13.85
CA ASP A 42 -10.12 -12.43 -13.39
C ASP A 42 -10.20 -12.60 -11.86
N GLU A 43 -9.30 -13.44 -11.28
CA GLU A 43 -9.20 -13.58 -9.83
C GLU A 43 -8.79 -12.27 -9.14
N TYR A 44 -7.84 -11.53 -9.69
CA TYR A 44 -7.48 -10.22 -9.15
C TYR A 44 -8.64 -9.22 -9.21
N THR A 45 -9.38 -9.22 -10.31
CA THR A 45 -10.58 -8.37 -10.47
C THR A 45 -11.66 -8.75 -9.45
N ALA A 46 -11.92 -10.04 -9.27
CA ALA A 46 -12.89 -10.52 -8.29
C ALA A 46 -12.47 -10.19 -6.85
N ILE A 47 -11.19 -10.38 -6.49
CA ILE A 47 -10.67 -10.01 -5.16
C ILE A 47 -10.86 -8.51 -4.91
N GLU A 48 -10.47 -7.65 -5.85
CA GLU A 48 -10.58 -6.21 -5.69
C GLU A 48 -12.04 -5.75 -5.55
N ALA A 49 -12.95 -6.28 -6.37
CA ALA A 49 -14.38 -5.99 -6.30
C ALA A 49 -14.99 -6.43 -4.95
N ASP A 50 -14.62 -7.61 -4.46
CA ASP A 50 -15.07 -8.10 -3.16
C ASP A 50 -14.56 -7.21 -2.01
N LEU A 51 -13.31 -6.75 -2.06
CA LEU A 51 -12.75 -5.84 -1.06
C LEU A 51 -13.44 -4.47 -1.08
N HIS A 52 -13.76 -3.92 -2.24
CA HIS A 52 -14.57 -2.70 -2.35
C HIS A 52 -15.96 -2.89 -1.73
N THR A 53 -16.64 -3.99 -2.04
CA THR A 53 -17.93 -4.32 -1.44
C THR A 53 -17.83 -4.47 0.09
N TYR A 54 -16.80 -5.13 0.59
CA TYR A 54 -16.57 -5.33 2.02
C TYR A 54 -16.34 -4.02 2.77
N THR A 55 -15.63 -3.07 2.18
CA THR A 55 -15.38 -1.76 2.78
C THR A 55 -16.55 -0.80 2.62
N ASN A 56 -17.51 -1.12 1.76
CA ASN A 56 -18.67 -0.28 1.43
C ASN A 56 -18.24 1.11 0.91
N ASP A 57 -17.16 1.11 0.13
CA ASP A 57 -16.64 2.29 -0.60
C ASP A 57 -16.57 3.55 0.26
N TYR A 58 -15.64 3.61 1.24
CA TYR A 58 -15.40 4.83 2.02
C TYR A 58 -15.03 6.03 1.18
N ARG A 59 -14.53 5.77 -0.03
CA ARG A 59 -14.25 6.81 -1.02
C ARG A 59 -15.51 7.09 -1.83
N GLU A 60 -15.68 8.34 -2.25
CA GLU A 60 -16.75 8.71 -3.16
C GLU A 60 -16.63 7.97 -4.51
N SER A 61 -17.76 7.73 -5.15
CA SER A 61 -17.80 7.17 -6.49
C SER A 61 -16.94 7.99 -7.46
N GLY A 62 -16.05 7.35 -8.19
CA GLY A 62 -15.11 7.99 -9.12
C GLY A 62 -13.74 8.32 -8.52
N CYS A 63 -13.50 8.02 -7.25
CA CYS A 63 -12.16 8.07 -6.65
C CYS A 63 -11.37 6.80 -6.96
N GLU A 64 -11.06 6.58 -8.21
CA GLU A 64 -10.28 5.47 -8.70
C GLU A 64 -8.79 5.62 -8.38
N ASP A 65 -8.06 4.51 -8.33
CA ASP A 65 -6.61 4.56 -8.23
C ASP A 65 -6.01 5.20 -9.48
N ILE A 66 -5.18 6.23 -9.28
CA ILE A 66 -4.56 6.94 -10.39
C ILE A 66 -3.17 6.36 -10.68
N TYR A 67 -3.02 5.81 -11.89
CA TYR A 67 -1.70 5.57 -12.44
C TYR A 67 -1.13 6.89 -12.98
N SER A 68 0.00 7.32 -12.45
CA SER A 68 0.71 8.49 -12.97
C SER A 68 1.67 8.10 -14.07
N SER A 69 1.38 8.51 -15.31
CA SER A 69 2.06 8.08 -16.53
C SER A 69 3.39 8.77 -16.86
N ASN A 70 4.05 9.41 -15.88
CA ASN A 70 5.37 9.99 -16.14
C ASN A 70 6.46 8.90 -16.09
N GLU A 71 6.69 8.24 -17.22
CA GLU A 71 7.65 7.13 -17.33
C GLU A 71 9.11 7.54 -17.10
N ALA A 72 9.43 8.84 -17.25
CA ALA A 72 10.79 9.32 -17.00
C ALA A 72 11.19 9.26 -15.51
N THR A 73 10.23 9.38 -14.60
CA THR A 73 10.46 9.41 -13.15
C THR A 73 9.54 8.49 -12.36
N GLY A 74 8.65 7.77 -13.03
CA GLY A 74 7.62 6.93 -12.45
C GLY A 74 7.74 5.45 -12.84
N LEU A 75 6.75 4.69 -12.39
CA LEU A 75 6.56 3.31 -12.81
C LEU A 75 5.95 3.26 -14.21
N THR A 76 6.26 2.21 -14.97
CA THR A 76 5.47 1.87 -16.16
C THR A 76 4.10 1.35 -15.72
N SER A 77 3.12 1.38 -16.65
CA SER A 77 1.79 0.80 -16.40
C SER A 77 1.86 -0.67 -15.99
N ALA A 78 2.76 -1.44 -16.61
CA ALA A 78 2.98 -2.85 -16.27
C ALA A 78 3.51 -3.02 -14.84
N GLN A 79 4.49 -2.21 -14.42
CA GLN A 79 5.04 -2.24 -13.07
C GLN A 79 3.99 -1.85 -12.02
N TYR A 80 3.18 -0.83 -12.30
CA TYR A 80 2.08 -0.42 -11.42
C TYR A 80 1.05 -1.54 -11.25
N THR A 81 0.62 -2.16 -12.35
CA THR A 81 -0.32 -3.28 -12.34
C THR A 81 0.26 -4.48 -11.57
N GLU A 82 1.53 -4.81 -11.80
CA GLU A 82 2.20 -5.91 -11.07
C GLU A 82 2.25 -5.64 -9.56
N LEU A 83 2.55 -4.42 -9.13
CA LEU A 83 2.55 -4.05 -7.70
C LEU A 83 1.15 -4.17 -7.10
N LYS A 84 0.10 -3.73 -7.80
CA LYS A 84 -1.29 -3.85 -7.35
C LYS A 84 -1.71 -5.32 -7.22
N GLN A 85 -1.39 -6.14 -8.20
CA GLN A 85 -1.65 -7.58 -8.18
C GLN A 85 -0.91 -8.28 -7.02
N LYS A 86 0.36 -7.95 -6.79
CA LYS A 86 1.11 -8.48 -5.64
C LYS A 86 0.48 -8.08 -4.32
N MET A 87 -0.01 -6.85 -4.20
CA MET A 87 -0.73 -6.38 -3.01
C MET A 87 -2.03 -7.18 -2.82
N LEU A 88 -2.89 -7.29 -3.83
CA LEU A 88 -4.15 -8.04 -3.77
C LEU A 88 -3.92 -9.51 -3.40
N LYS A 89 -2.94 -10.16 -4.04
CA LYS A 89 -2.54 -11.53 -3.71
C LYS A 89 -2.10 -11.67 -2.26
N SER A 90 -1.26 -10.75 -1.78
CA SER A 90 -0.76 -10.77 -0.39
C SER A 90 -1.89 -10.60 0.61
N VAL A 91 -2.79 -9.65 0.39
CA VAL A 91 -3.98 -9.44 1.25
C VAL A 91 -4.84 -10.70 1.31
N TYR A 92 -5.13 -11.29 0.14
CA TYR A 92 -5.93 -12.52 0.04
C TYR A 92 -5.27 -13.72 0.73
N GLN A 93 -3.97 -13.93 0.49
CA GLN A 93 -3.25 -15.10 1.02
C GLN A 93 -2.93 -14.98 2.51
N ASN A 94 -2.51 -13.80 2.96
CA ASN A 94 -2.00 -13.58 4.32
C ASN A 94 -3.07 -13.03 5.29
N GLY A 95 -4.22 -12.60 4.79
CA GLY A 95 -5.28 -12.04 5.61
C GLY A 95 -4.99 -10.62 6.09
N GLY A 96 -4.24 -9.84 5.30
CA GLY A 96 -3.91 -8.46 5.62
C GLY A 96 -2.66 -7.93 4.94
N PHE A 97 -2.24 -6.75 5.37
CA PHE A 97 -1.05 -6.07 4.88
C PHE A 97 -0.46 -5.15 5.95
N TYR A 98 0.75 -4.69 5.70
CA TYR A 98 1.40 -3.70 6.57
C TYR A 98 1.26 -2.29 6.00
N VAL A 99 1.01 -1.33 6.88
CA VAL A 99 1.03 0.10 6.58
C VAL A 99 2.08 0.80 7.44
N GLY A 100 2.67 1.87 6.92
CA GLY A 100 3.63 2.67 7.67
C GLY A 100 3.02 3.21 8.97
N LYS A 101 3.72 3.04 10.09
CA LYS A 101 3.29 3.56 11.39
C LYS A 101 3.41 5.08 11.48
N TYR A 102 4.34 5.64 10.74
CA TYR A 102 4.62 7.07 10.66
C TYR A 102 4.46 7.54 9.23
N GLU A 103 4.28 8.83 9.05
CA GLU A 103 4.33 9.45 7.74
C GLU A 103 5.65 9.13 7.03
N THR A 104 5.58 8.92 5.72
CA THR A 104 6.78 8.68 4.90
C THR A 104 7.70 9.88 4.96
N GLY A 105 8.92 9.64 5.38
CA GLY A 105 9.88 10.68 5.71
C GLY A 105 11.27 10.51 5.11
N ILE A 106 12.13 11.42 5.49
CA ILE A 106 13.54 11.51 5.11
C ILE A 106 14.38 11.89 6.34
N GLU A 107 15.56 11.31 6.48
CA GLU A 107 16.43 11.54 7.66
C GLU A 107 17.49 12.63 7.44
N SER A 108 17.83 12.94 6.19
CA SER A 108 18.90 13.91 5.86
C SER A 108 18.58 15.37 6.19
N GLY A 109 17.32 15.68 6.48
CA GLY A 109 16.84 17.03 6.78
C GLY A 109 15.60 17.40 5.95
N PRO A 110 14.96 18.54 6.25
CA PRO A 110 13.78 18.96 5.53
C PRO A 110 14.13 19.33 4.09
N LYS A 111 13.36 18.79 3.14
CA LYS A 111 13.48 19.20 1.72
C LYS A 111 12.92 20.61 1.55
N THR A 112 13.62 21.43 0.79
CA THR A 112 13.22 22.81 0.48
C THR A 112 12.86 23.00 -1.00
N SER A 113 13.14 22.01 -1.84
CA SER A 113 12.83 22.03 -3.28
C SER A 113 12.80 20.62 -3.84
N GLY A 114 12.29 20.47 -5.06
CA GLY A 114 12.30 19.24 -5.82
C GLY A 114 12.27 19.52 -7.33
N SER A 115 12.61 18.52 -8.14
CA SER A 115 12.52 18.56 -9.58
C SER A 115 11.48 17.56 -10.06
N SER A 116 10.58 17.96 -10.93
CA SER A 116 9.61 17.04 -11.54
C SER A 116 10.21 16.16 -12.66
N SER A 117 11.38 16.54 -13.16
CA SER A 117 12.07 15.85 -14.27
C SER A 117 13.25 14.98 -13.82
N THR A 118 13.61 15.03 -12.54
CA THR A 118 14.74 14.25 -12.00
C THR A 118 14.24 13.36 -10.87
N GLU A 119 14.53 12.07 -10.99
CA GLU A 119 14.15 11.12 -9.94
C GLU A 119 14.92 11.40 -8.64
N PRO A 120 14.24 11.53 -7.50
CA PRO A 120 14.91 11.64 -6.20
C PRO A 120 15.68 10.35 -5.89
N THR A 121 16.87 10.47 -5.34
CA THR A 121 17.76 9.33 -5.06
C THR A 121 17.66 8.80 -3.64
N GLU A 122 17.22 9.64 -2.70
CA GLU A 122 17.12 9.26 -1.30
C GLU A 122 15.90 8.37 -1.05
N ILE A 123 16.16 7.18 -0.50
CA ILE A 123 15.11 6.21 -0.18
C ILE A 123 14.30 6.71 1.03
N PRO A 124 12.96 6.72 0.96
CA PRO A 124 12.13 7.13 2.08
C PRO A 124 12.28 6.23 3.30
N VAL A 125 11.93 6.75 4.46
CA VAL A 125 11.88 6.01 5.72
C VAL A 125 10.52 6.13 6.41
N ILE A 126 10.19 5.16 7.24
CA ILE A 126 8.98 5.16 8.09
C ILE A 126 9.43 5.15 9.55
N LYS A 127 9.94 6.30 10.01
CA LYS A 127 10.55 6.45 11.34
C LYS A 127 9.99 7.63 12.09
N GLN A 128 9.95 7.52 13.40
CA GLN A 128 9.62 8.65 14.25
C GLN A 128 10.66 9.77 14.08
N ASN A 129 10.18 11.02 14.07
CA ASN A 129 11.00 12.23 13.92
C ASN A 129 11.72 12.39 12.56
N ALA A 130 11.39 11.59 11.55
CA ALA A 130 11.80 11.86 10.18
C ALA A 130 11.07 13.11 9.65
N TYR A 131 11.74 13.86 8.77
CA TYR A 131 11.09 14.99 8.08
C TYR A 131 10.16 14.49 6.99
N PRO A 132 8.98 15.09 6.78
CA PRO A 132 8.06 14.66 5.69
C PRO A 132 8.76 14.63 4.33
N TYR A 133 8.55 13.56 3.57
CA TYR A 133 9.09 13.44 2.22
C TYR A 133 8.22 14.22 1.22
N ASN A 134 8.41 15.53 1.18
CA ASN A 134 7.69 16.47 0.31
C ASN A 134 8.47 16.78 -0.98
N TYR A 135 7.95 17.71 -1.79
CA TYR A 135 8.54 18.14 -3.07
C TYR A 135 8.79 16.98 -4.04
N VAL A 136 7.84 16.07 -4.15
CA VAL A 136 7.82 14.96 -5.11
C VAL A 136 6.52 14.94 -5.88
N THR A 137 6.58 14.50 -7.14
CA THR A 137 5.39 14.22 -7.93
C THR A 137 4.78 12.88 -7.53
N CYS A 138 3.53 12.62 -7.91
CA CYS A 138 2.89 11.33 -7.68
C CYS A 138 3.69 10.17 -8.30
N SER A 139 4.19 10.32 -9.53
CA SER A 139 5.01 9.31 -10.20
C SER A 139 6.32 9.04 -9.46
N GLN A 140 6.99 10.08 -8.97
CA GLN A 140 8.19 9.93 -8.14
C GLN A 140 7.88 9.22 -6.82
N ALA A 141 6.76 9.56 -6.16
CA ALA A 141 6.34 8.90 -4.93
C ALA A 141 6.04 7.41 -5.15
N GLN A 142 5.41 7.03 -6.26
CA GLN A 142 5.17 5.63 -6.62
C GLN A 142 6.48 4.86 -6.78
N THR A 143 7.45 5.43 -7.49
CA THR A 143 8.78 4.82 -7.67
C THR A 143 9.55 4.71 -6.35
N LEU A 144 9.60 5.78 -5.57
CA LEU A 144 10.28 5.79 -4.27
C LEU A 144 9.69 4.76 -3.31
N ALA A 145 8.36 4.68 -3.23
CA ALA A 145 7.68 3.70 -2.39
C ALA A 145 8.04 2.26 -2.80
N SER A 146 8.16 1.97 -4.09
CA SER A 146 8.55 0.64 -4.58
C SER A 146 9.97 0.24 -4.24
N LYS A 147 10.85 1.21 -3.91
CA LYS A 147 12.24 0.99 -3.50
C LYS A 147 12.42 0.70 -2.00
N MET A 148 11.39 0.92 -1.19
CA MET A 148 11.42 0.66 0.27
C MET A 148 11.29 -0.82 0.64
N LYS A 149 11.44 -1.73 -0.30
CA LYS A 149 11.33 -3.17 -0.08
C LYS A 149 12.42 -3.69 0.86
N SER A 150 12.06 -4.64 1.73
CA SER A 150 12.97 -5.34 2.63
C SER A 150 12.77 -6.85 2.51
N GLY A 151 13.84 -7.60 2.27
CA GLY A 151 13.78 -9.05 2.07
C GLY A 151 12.85 -9.44 0.92
N ASN A 152 11.90 -10.33 1.17
CA ASN A 152 10.93 -10.81 0.18
C ASN A 152 9.62 -9.98 0.16
N HIS A 153 9.57 -8.87 0.90
CA HIS A 153 8.40 -8.01 0.93
C HIS A 153 8.43 -7.02 -0.24
N THR A 154 7.28 -6.78 -0.84
CA THR A 154 7.08 -5.68 -1.80
C THR A 154 6.55 -4.46 -1.07
N SER A 155 6.95 -3.29 -1.55
CA SER A 155 6.48 -2.00 -1.05
C SER A 155 5.89 -1.20 -2.21
N SER A 156 4.86 -0.43 -1.92
CA SER A 156 4.23 0.48 -2.89
C SER A 156 3.65 1.68 -2.19
N LEU A 157 3.35 2.72 -2.94
CA LEU A 157 2.40 3.72 -2.48
C LEU A 157 1.06 3.02 -2.21
N MET A 158 0.33 3.48 -1.19
CA MET A 158 -0.94 2.87 -0.82
C MET A 158 -1.95 2.97 -1.95
N PHE A 159 -2.56 1.83 -2.33
CA PHE A 159 -3.68 1.79 -3.26
C PHE A 159 -4.97 2.19 -2.55
N GLY A 160 -5.94 2.71 -3.30
CA GLY A 160 -7.18 3.17 -2.73
C GLY A 160 -7.95 2.11 -1.94
N VAL A 161 -7.99 0.86 -2.44
CA VAL A 161 -8.59 -0.26 -1.72
C VAL A 161 -7.90 -0.53 -0.37
N GLN A 162 -6.58 -0.32 -0.26
CA GLN A 162 -5.87 -0.44 1.02
C GLN A 162 -6.29 0.66 1.99
N TRP A 163 -6.47 1.90 1.51
CA TRP A 163 -6.98 3.00 2.33
C TRP A 163 -8.35 2.68 2.90
N ASP A 164 -9.27 2.19 2.08
CA ASP A 164 -10.60 1.78 2.51
C ASP A 164 -10.54 0.65 3.54
N LEU A 165 -9.64 -0.32 3.35
CA LEU A 165 -9.39 -1.41 4.30
C LEU A 165 -8.82 -0.92 5.63
N VAL A 166 -7.96 0.11 5.64
CA VAL A 166 -7.48 0.75 6.87
C VAL A 166 -8.65 1.36 7.63
N LEU A 167 -9.51 2.12 6.95
CA LEU A 167 -10.70 2.71 7.58
C LEU A 167 -11.64 1.64 8.13
N LYS A 168 -11.88 0.56 7.35
CA LYS A 168 -12.69 -0.58 7.80
C LYS A 168 -12.10 -1.28 9.01
N HIS A 169 -10.79 -1.44 9.04
CA HIS A 169 -10.08 -2.03 10.18
C HIS A 169 -10.26 -1.16 11.44
N LEU A 170 -10.11 0.16 11.33
CA LEU A 170 -10.31 1.09 12.45
C LEU A 170 -11.75 1.05 12.95
N GLU A 171 -12.74 1.07 12.05
CA GLU A 171 -14.16 0.96 12.39
C GLU A 171 -14.48 -0.32 13.19
N THR A 172 -13.87 -1.45 12.82
CA THR A 172 -14.15 -2.74 13.46
C THR A 172 -13.39 -2.97 14.76
N LYS A 173 -12.34 -2.20 15.05
CA LYS A 173 -11.52 -2.32 16.27
C LYS A 173 -11.79 -1.22 17.31
N GLY A 174 -12.43 -0.12 16.91
CA GLY A 174 -12.90 0.94 17.82
C GLY A 174 -14.15 0.52 18.57
#